data_366bff9f03f264edce7f9d0cad381b8c
#
_entry.id   366bff9f03f264edce7f9d0cad381b8c
#
_cell.length_a   1.000
_cell.length_b   1.000
_cell.length_c   1.000
_cell.angle_alpha   90.00
_cell.angle_beta   90.00
_cell.angle_gamma   90.00
#
_symmetry.space_group_name_H-M   'P 1'
#
loop_
_entity.id
_entity.type
_entity.pdbx_description
1 polymer ?
#
loop_
_entity_poly.entity_id
_entity_poly.type
_entity_poly.pdbx_seq_one_letter_code
_entity_poly.pdbx_strand_id
1 'polypeptide(L)'
;MKRREFGQKLVGGAIAAGVAGSPAAAIIPKKNTLMHVGADYHSVAGGPRADMTGRANLEYNLRHGVKHLTAQLRKVSEDGSWDLDELKRMKDNCDKAGFIFESIRMDSEYIMLRKGPERDRRLDAIIGNIQKASQVGVTVITHHWTLIPIRRNTQVKGRGGVTYAAFKLEDNWKDLPVGAAGKVSSDDYWERIAYFLHKVIPVCKQYNVKMAAHPYDPPGLPFGYEGAENWDSPSVFEGFKRYEAIIDSPYNGFQLCLGTCAEGLKHPATDVLPIVQYLGERGKIHQIHMRNIRGGLYDFAEVYPDEGEMDFLKIMRILRDVQFNGSICPDHMPSHPDDPGKLQAYAFGYGYIKALIQAANAEI
;
A
#
# COMPACT_ATOMS: atom_id res chain seq x y z
N MET A 1 53.33 -54.20 -7.17
CA MET A 1 54.37 -54.25 -8.19
C MET A 1 54.38 -52.96 -8.97
N LYS A 2 55.46 -52.18 -8.78
CA LYS A 2 56.30 -51.40 -9.74
C LYS A 2 55.54 -50.56 -10.79
N ARG A 3 55.56 -49.21 -10.62
CA ARG A 3 56.53 -48.22 -11.15
C ARG A 3 56.69 -48.24 -12.67
N ARG A 4 56.39 -47.12 -13.34
CA ARG A 4 57.43 -46.27 -13.96
C ARG A 4 56.87 -45.05 -14.66
N GLU A 5 57.50 -43.91 -14.36
CA GLU A 5 57.49 -42.60 -15.01
C GLU A 5 58.07 -42.69 -16.43
N PHE A 6 57.70 -41.67 -17.25
CA PHE A 6 58.51 -40.98 -18.25
C PHE A 6 57.68 -39.79 -18.75
N GLY A 7 57.99 -38.61 -18.72
CA GLY A 7 59.13 -37.76 -18.80
C GLY A 7 59.27 -37.07 -20.17
N GLN A 8 59.15 -35.76 -20.13
CA GLN A 8 59.78 -34.73 -20.95
C GLN A 8 59.06 -34.12 -22.20
N LYS A 9 58.71 -32.86 -22.01
CA LYS A 9 59.08 -31.63 -22.75
C LYS A 9 58.84 -31.59 -24.28
N LEU A 10 58.01 -30.60 -24.65
CA LEU A 10 58.38 -29.71 -25.75
C LEU A 10 57.77 -28.30 -25.53
N VAL A 11 58.64 -27.35 -25.73
CA VAL A 11 58.48 -25.88 -25.64
C VAL A 11 57.78 -25.36 -26.90
N GLY A 12 56.93 -24.37 -26.76
CA GLY A 12 56.58 -23.52 -27.90
C GLY A 12 55.36 -22.65 -27.75
N GLY A 13 55.53 -21.39 -27.60
CA GLY A 13 54.67 -20.35 -28.18
C GLY A 13 53.57 -19.79 -27.30
N ALA A 14 53.89 -18.75 -26.51
CA ALA A 14 52.91 -17.86 -25.89
C ALA A 14 52.25 -16.98 -26.95
N ILE A 15 50.91 -17.03 -27.03
CA ILE A 15 50.09 -15.90 -27.50
C ILE A 15 49.15 -15.55 -26.35
N ALA A 16 49.49 -14.49 -25.66
CA ALA A 16 48.65 -13.89 -24.63
C ALA A 16 47.49 -13.15 -25.33
N ALA A 17 46.34 -13.82 -25.44
CA ALA A 17 45.06 -13.12 -25.67
C ALA A 17 44.54 -12.69 -24.33
N GLY A 18 44.68 -11.40 -24.00
CA GLY A 18 44.09 -10.78 -22.83
C GLY A 18 42.58 -10.89 -22.89
N VAL A 19 42.02 -11.83 -22.13
CA VAL A 19 40.59 -11.81 -21.81
C VAL A 19 40.46 -10.70 -20.77
N ALA A 20 39.96 -9.53 -21.21
CA ALA A 20 39.49 -8.50 -20.30
C ALA A 20 38.35 -9.12 -19.46
N GLY A 21 38.66 -9.54 -18.24
CA GLY A 21 37.66 -9.97 -17.28
C GLY A 21 36.71 -8.82 -17.02
N SER A 22 35.44 -8.99 -17.37
CA SER A 22 34.39 -8.12 -16.86
C SER A 22 34.57 -8.04 -15.37
N PRO A 23 34.50 -6.84 -14.75
CA PRO A 23 34.55 -6.72 -13.28
C PRO A 23 33.41 -7.57 -12.73
N ALA A 24 33.76 -8.57 -11.93
CA ALA A 24 32.78 -9.33 -11.16
C ALA A 24 31.98 -8.32 -10.35
N ALA A 25 30.71 -8.17 -10.65
CA ALA A 25 29.81 -7.34 -9.85
C ALA A 25 30.00 -7.81 -8.41
N ALA A 26 30.45 -6.90 -7.55
CA ALA A 26 30.60 -7.19 -6.12
C ALA A 26 29.24 -7.71 -5.63
N ILE A 27 29.19 -8.95 -5.17
CA ILE A 27 28.00 -9.51 -4.54
C ILE A 27 27.86 -8.76 -3.22
N ILE A 28 27.02 -7.71 -3.23
CA ILE A 28 26.61 -7.02 -1.99
C ILE A 28 25.84 -8.06 -1.19
N PRO A 29 26.29 -8.39 0.05
CA PRO A 29 25.54 -9.34 0.87
C PRO A 29 24.11 -8.83 1.06
N LYS A 30 23.13 -9.59 0.60
CA LYS A 30 21.73 -9.27 0.82
C LYS A 30 21.45 -9.34 2.32
N LYS A 31 20.82 -8.31 2.88
CA LYS A 31 20.45 -8.26 4.30
C LYS A 31 18.98 -8.65 4.43
N ASN A 32 18.65 -9.34 5.53
CA ASN A 32 17.24 -9.52 5.90
C ASN A 32 16.54 -8.17 5.95
N THR A 33 15.34 -8.10 5.41
CA THR A 33 14.57 -6.86 5.45
C THR A 33 13.91 -6.70 6.81
N LEU A 34 13.55 -5.45 7.13
CA LEU A 34 12.75 -5.12 8.30
C LEU A 34 11.24 -5.01 7.96
N MET A 35 10.84 -5.39 6.74
CA MET A 35 9.42 -5.45 6.38
C MET A 35 8.70 -6.44 7.30
N HIS A 36 7.51 -6.08 7.70
CA HIS A 36 6.75 -6.84 8.68
C HIS A 36 5.26 -6.85 8.39
N VAL A 37 4.55 -7.83 8.96
CA VAL A 37 3.09 -7.88 8.85
C VAL A 37 2.47 -6.87 9.80
N GLY A 38 1.47 -6.11 9.29
CA GLY A 38 0.68 -5.15 10.05
C GLY A 38 -0.81 -5.49 10.05
N ALA A 39 -1.52 -5.04 11.08
CA ALA A 39 -2.96 -4.98 11.13
C ALA A 39 -3.45 -3.57 10.78
N ASP A 40 -4.64 -3.48 10.23
CA ASP A 40 -5.25 -2.20 9.91
C ASP A 40 -6.77 -2.18 10.18
N TYR A 41 -7.43 -1.11 9.75
CA TYR A 41 -8.86 -0.89 9.94
C TYR A 41 -9.77 -1.88 9.20
N HIS A 42 -9.25 -2.74 8.33
CA HIS A 42 -10.01 -3.81 7.67
C HIS A 42 -10.12 -5.06 8.54
N SER A 43 -9.11 -5.35 9.33
CA SER A 43 -8.93 -6.60 10.08
C SER A 43 -9.28 -6.47 11.57
N VAL A 44 -10.40 -5.82 11.90
CA VAL A 44 -10.75 -5.47 13.28
C VAL A 44 -11.65 -6.51 13.93
N ALA A 45 -11.17 -7.16 14.99
CA ALA A 45 -11.98 -8.04 15.82
C ALA A 45 -13.07 -7.24 16.55
N GLY A 46 -14.32 -7.66 16.41
CA GLY A 46 -15.49 -6.94 16.89
C GLY A 46 -16.16 -6.06 15.82
N GLY A 47 -15.62 -6.08 14.60
CA GLY A 47 -16.16 -5.40 13.43
C GLY A 47 -15.68 -3.95 13.28
N PRO A 48 -16.09 -3.26 12.21
CA PRO A 48 -15.51 -1.97 11.81
C PRO A 48 -15.79 -0.79 12.77
N ARG A 49 -16.70 -0.97 13.72
CA ARG A 49 -17.00 0.04 14.77
C ARG A 49 -16.31 -0.26 16.09
N ALA A 50 -15.59 -1.37 16.21
CA ALA A 50 -14.89 -1.70 17.44
C ALA A 50 -13.71 -0.77 17.68
N ASP A 51 -13.26 -0.70 18.93
CA ASP A 51 -12.02 0.01 19.26
C ASP A 51 -10.82 -0.79 18.74
N MET A 52 -10.12 -0.25 17.77
CA MET A 52 -8.97 -0.90 17.16
C MET A 52 -7.83 -1.15 18.14
N THR A 53 -7.71 -0.34 19.18
CA THR A 53 -6.77 -0.49 20.28
C THR A 53 -7.40 -1.16 21.51
N GLY A 54 -8.64 -1.64 21.37
CA GLY A 54 -9.31 -2.40 22.41
C GLY A 54 -8.71 -3.80 22.56
N ARG A 55 -8.82 -4.35 23.79
CA ARG A 55 -8.22 -5.63 24.16
C ARG A 55 -8.54 -6.77 23.18
N ALA A 56 -9.79 -6.90 22.76
CA ALA A 56 -10.21 -7.99 21.88
C ALA A 56 -9.49 -7.96 20.54
N ASN A 57 -9.31 -6.77 19.93
CA ASN A 57 -8.60 -6.62 18.66
C ASN A 57 -7.09 -6.84 18.83
N LEU A 58 -6.48 -6.29 19.87
CA LEU A 58 -5.05 -6.46 20.11
C LEU A 58 -4.72 -7.92 20.40
N GLU A 59 -5.49 -8.63 21.24
CA GLU A 59 -5.32 -10.06 21.52
C GLU A 59 -5.52 -10.93 20.26
N TYR A 60 -6.50 -10.59 19.40
CA TYR A 60 -6.68 -11.27 18.14
C TYR A 60 -5.42 -11.16 17.26
N ASN A 61 -4.91 -9.96 17.06
CA ASN A 61 -3.73 -9.73 16.23
C ASN A 61 -2.46 -10.38 16.82
N LEU A 62 -2.24 -10.29 18.14
CA LEU A 62 -1.11 -10.94 18.82
C LEU A 62 -1.11 -12.45 18.63
N ARG A 63 -2.28 -13.08 18.66
CA ARG A 63 -2.48 -14.52 18.43
C ARG A 63 -1.91 -14.96 17.09
N HIS A 64 -1.95 -14.08 16.10
CA HIS A 64 -1.39 -14.31 14.75
C HIS A 64 0.02 -13.74 14.58
N GLY A 65 0.65 -13.26 15.67
CA GLY A 65 2.01 -12.71 15.65
C GLY A 65 2.12 -11.36 14.94
N VAL A 66 1.03 -10.58 14.94
CA VAL A 66 0.99 -9.22 14.41
C VAL A 66 1.14 -8.25 15.57
N LYS A 67 2.10 -7.31 15.45
CA LYS A 67 2.42 -6.33 16.50
C LYS A 67 2.42 -4.88 16.01
N HIS A 68 2.19 -4.65 14.73
CA HIS A 68 2.15 -3.33 14.12
C HIS A 68 0.71 -2.99 13.74
N LEU A 69 0.28 -1.79 14.05
CA LEU A 69 -1.10 -1.36 13.86
C LEU A 69 -1.18 -0.04 13.09
N THR A 70 -1.98 -0.06 12.04
CA THR A 70 -2.54 1.14 11.41
C THR A 70 -3.93 1.36 11.98
N ALA A 71 -4.09 2.33 12.84
CA ALA A 71 -5.38 2.61 13.47
C ALA A 71 -6.17 3.71 12.73
N GLN A 72 -7.42 3.87 13.15
CA GLN A 72 -8.29 4.96 12.72
C GLN A 72 -9.07 5.45 13.94
N LEU A 73 -9.23 6.77 14.10
CA LEU A 73 -10.11 7.31 15.13
C LEU A 73 -11.57 7.00 14.80
N ARG A 74 -12.34 6.64 15.83
CA ARG A 74 -13.77 6.38 15.66
C ARG A 74 -14.61 7.66 15.53
N LYS A 75 -14.09 8.75 16.04
CA LYS A 75 -14.72 10.07 15.98
C LYS A 75 -13.65 11.11 15.65
N VAL A 76 -13.97 11.98 14.75
CA VAL A 76 -13.21 13.19 14.42
C VAL A 76 -14.15 14.39 14.57
N SER A 77 -13.61 15.56 14.79
CA SER A 77 -14.40 16.80 14.80
C SER A 77 -14.95 17.10 13.39
N GLU A 78 -15.93 17.98 13.28
CA GLU A 78 -16.56 18.35 12.00
C GLU A 78 -15.53 18.89 10.98
N ASP A 79 -14.54 19.61 11.45
CA ASP A 79 -13.42 20.11 10.63
C ASP A 79 -12.36 19.03 10.31
N GLY A 80 -12.49 17.80 10.82
CA GLY A 80 -11.53 16.71 10.67
C GLY A 80 -10.41 16.70 11.69
N SER A 81 -10.45 17.55 12.72
CA SER A 81 -9.45 17.58 13.80
C SER A 81 -9.56 16.33 14.68
N TRP A 82 -8.41 15.77 15.04
CA TRP A 82 -8.30 14.63 15.95
C TRP A 82 -8.31 15.07 17.42
N ASP A 83 -8.82 14.21 18.28
CA ASP A 83 -8.71 14.35 19.73
C ASP A 83 -7.34 13.79 20.19
N LEU A 84 -6.52 14.64 20.81
CA LEU A 84 -5.19 14.24 21.29
C LEU A 84 -5.27 13.26 22.47
N ASP A 85 -6.25 13.40 23.34
CA ASP A 85 -6.37 12.50 24.49
C ASP A 85 -6.84 11.12 24.06
N GLU A 86 -7.68 11.04 23.04
CA GLU A 86 -8.03 9.77 22.40
C GLU A 86 -6.78 9.12 21.73
N LEU A 87 -5.94 9.89 21.04
CA LEU A 87 -4.70 9.37 20.48
C LEU A 87 -3.75 8.84 21.55
N LYS A 88 -3.59 9.57 22.66
CA LYS A 88 -2.77 9.11 23.80
C LYS A 88 -3.34 7.83 24.40
N ARG A 89 -4.66 7.74 24.58
CA ARG A 89 -5.33 6.52 25.05
C ARG A 89 -5.04 5.33 24.12
N MET A 90 -5.14 5.54 22.80
CA MET A 90 -4.86 4.51 21.82
C MET A 90 -3.39 4.06 21.88
N LYS A 91 -2.47 5.01 22.01
CA LYS A 91 -1.04 4.73 22.18
C LYS A 91 -0.78 3.92 23.44
N ASP A 92 -1.32 4.34 24.58
CA ASP A 92 -1.19 3.64 25.87
C ASP A 92 -1.70 2.20 25.81
N ASN A 93 -2.84 1.98 25.14
CA ASN A 93 -3.39 0.64 24.95
C ASN A 93 -2.43 -0.25 24.12
N CYS A 94 -1.88 0.30 23.04
CA CYS A 94 -0.88 -0.38 22.21
C CYS A 94 0.36 -0.73 23.03
N ASP A 95 0.92 0.22 23.78
CA ASP A 95 2.14 0.02 24.59
C ASP A 95 1.94 -1.04 25.65
N LYS A 96 0.83 -1.00 26.38
CA LYS A 96 0.49 -2.01 27.41
C LYS A 96 0.34 -3.40 26.83
N ALA A 97 -0.08 -3.52 25.57
CA ALA A 97 -0.22 -4.79 24.87
C ALA A 97 1.06 -5.22 24.10
N GLY A 98 2.10 -4.40 24.09
CA GLY A 98 3.32 -4.66 23.32
C GLY A 98 3.16 -4.48 21.81
N PHE A 99 2.23 -3.59 21.41
CA PHE A 99 2.02 -3.18 20.03
C PHE A 99 2.81 -1.91 19.68
N ILE A 100 3.14 -1.79 18.39
CA ILE A 100 3.65 -0.56 17.80
C ILE A 100 2.48 0.13 17.09
N PHE A 101 2.07 1.29 17.59
CA PHE A 101 1.13 2.17 16.90
C PHE A 101 1.89 2.89 15.79
N GLU A 102 2.02 2.23 14.64
CA GLU A 102 2.91 2.64 13.55
C GLU A 102 2.31 3.73 12.68
N SER A 103 1.03 3.58 12.34
CA SER A 103 0.36 4.52 11.44
C SER A 103 -1.10 4.76 11.82
N ILE A 104 -1.64 5.85 11.28
CA ILE A 104 -3.04 6.24 11.48
C ILE A 104 -3.66 6.65 10.16
N ARG A 105 -4.89 6.19 9.93
CA ARG A 105 -5.68 6.58 8.77
C ARG A 105 -6.38 7.92 9.03
N MET A 106 -6.19 8.85 8.10
CA MET A 106 -6.91 10.10 8.03
C MET A 106 -8.12 9.95 7.10
N ASP A 107 -9.21 10.69 7.35
CA ASP A 107 -10.29 10.80 6.39
C ASP A 107 -9.81 11.47 5.08
N SER A 108 -10.57 11.28 4.01
CA SER A 108 -10.21 11.73 2.65
C SER A 108 -11.12 12.84 2.13
N GLU A 109 -11.85 13.52 3.00
CA GLU A 109 -12.83 14.53 2.58
C GLU A 109 -12.17 15.74 1.91
N TYR A 110 -10.92 16.05 2.24
CA TYR A 110 -10.18 17.17 1.64
C TYR A 110 -10.27 17.18 0.11
N ILE A 111 -10.10 16.02 -0.54
CA ILE A 111 -10.07 15.94 -2.01
C ILE A 111 -11.39 16.34 -2.67
N MET A 112 -12.51 16.24 -1.92
CA MET A 112 -13.84 16.64 -2.38
C MET A 112 -14.02 18.16 -2.38
N LEU A 113 -13.19 18.90 -1.63
CA LEU A 113 -13.39 20.32 -1.39
C LEU A 113 -12.87 21.17 -2.53
N ARG A 114 -13.68 22.09 -2.99
CA ARG A 114 -13.29 23.13 -3.94
C ARG A 114 -12.44 24.19 -3.26
N LYS A 115 -11.64 24.93 -4.04
CA LYS A 115 -10.88 26.08 -3.55
C LYS A 115 -11.78 27.04 -2.78
N GLY A 116 -11.38 27.37 -1.54
CA GLY A 116 -12.14 28.28 -0.67
C GLY A 116 -11.83 28.07 0.81
N PRO A 117 -12.46 28.88 1.68
CA PRO A 117 -12.17 28.90 3.12
C PRO A 117 -12.38 27.53 3.81
N GLU A 118 -13.31 26.73 3.33
CA GLU A 118 -13.56 25.39 3.91
C GLU A 118 -12.39 24.44 3.64
N ARG A 119 -11.84 24.44 2.41
CA ARG A 119 -10.65 23.67 2.07
C ARG A 119 -9.46 24.09 2.94
N ASP A 120 -9.30 25.38 3.17
CA ASP A 120 -8.18 25.90 3.99
C ASP A 120 -8.36 25.50 5.46
N ARG A 121 -9.57 25.59 6.04
CA ARG A 121 -9.84 25.08 7.39
C ARG A 121 -9.55 23.59 7.54
N ARG A 122 -9.91 22.78 6.53
CA ARG A 122 -9.60 21.35 6.51
C ARG A 122 -8.09 21.10 6.49
N LEU A 123 -7.32 21.89 5.74
CA LEU A 123 -5.86 21.82 5.74
C LEU A 123 -5.24 22.18 7.07
N ASP A 124 -5.75 23.23 7.73
CA ASP A 124 -5.29 23.61 9.07
C ASP A 124 -5.53 22.48 10.09
N ALA A 125 -6.69 21.81 10.02
CA ALA A 125 -6.99 20.64 10.84
C ALA A 125 -6.00 19.49 10.55
N ILE A 126 -5.70 19.21 9.27
CA ILE A 126 -4.72 18.18 8.86
C ILE A 126 -3.33 18.52 9.39
N ILE A 127 -2.89 19.77 9.31
CA ILE A 127 -1.62 20.24 9.86
C ILE A 127 -1.58 20.00 11.38
N GLY A 128 -2.65 20.34 12.09
CA GLY A 128 -2.79 20.08 13.52
C GLY A 128 -2.76 18.56 13.84
N ASN A 129 -3.33 17.73 12.98
CA ASN A 129 -3.31 16.27 13.15
C ASN A 129 -1.91 15.67 12.98
N ILE A 130 -1.08 16.20 12.07
CA ILE A 130 0.33 15.80 11.93
C ILE A 130 1.10 16.06 13.23
N GLN A 131 0.89 17.23 13.86
CA GLN A 131 1.51 17.57 15.13
C GLN A 131 1.07 16.61 16.24
N LYS A 132 -0.23 16.27 16.33
CA LYS A 132 -0.77 15.32 17.30
C LYS A 132 -0.24 13.90 17.09
N ALA A 133 -0.14 13.45 15.83
CA ALA A 133 0.46 12.15 15.48
C ALA A 133 1.92 12.06 15.98
N SER A 134 2.71 13.09 15.73
CA SER A 134 4.08 13.17 16.21
C SER A 134 4.19 13.11 17.74
N GLN A 135 3.29 13.77 18.47
CA GLN A 135 3.28 13.77 19.93
C GLN A 135 3.04 12.38 20.54
N VAL A 136 2.35 11.49 19.82
CA VAL A 136 2.12 10.11 20.28
C VAL A 136 3.06 9.10 19.58
N GLY A 137 4.06 9.58 18.84
CA GLY A 137 5.06 8.73 18.19
C GLY A 137 4.57 7.98 16.96
N VAL A 138 3.42 8.35 16.39
CA VAL A 138 2.95 7.83 15.10
C VAL A 138 3.75 8.48 13.97
N THR A 139 4.31 7.67 13.10
CA THR A 139 5.27 8.12 12.07
C THR A 139 4.72 8.13 10.65
N VAL A 140 3.54 7.54 10.42
CA VAL A 140 2.89 7.48 9.12
C VAL A 140 1.42 7.85 9.22
N ILE A 141 0.95 8.74 8.35
CA ILE A 141 -0.48 9.05 8.16
C ILE A 141 -0.88 8.57 6.78
N THR A 142 -1.88 7.69 6.70
CA THR A 142 -2.44 7.20 5.44
C THR A 142 -3.71 7.96 5.07
N HIS A 143 -3.95 8.17 3.77
CA HIS A 143 -5.13 8.89 3.26
C HIS A 143 -5.45 8.47 1.82
N HIS A 144 -6.64 8.79 1.35
CA HIS A 144 -7.12 8.48 0.00
C HIS A 144 -7.35 9.73 -0.84
N TRP A 145 -7.28 9.57 -2.17
CA TRP A 145 -7.58 10.61 -3.14
C TRP A 145 -8.82 10.33 -4.00
N THR A 146 -9.62 9.33 -3.66
CA THR A 146 -10.77 8.89 -4.45
C THR A 146 -11.92 9.90 -4.38
N LEU A 147 -12.40 10.37 -5.54
CA LEU A 147 -13.52 11.33 -5.67
C LEU A 147 -14.90 10.68 -5.73
N ILE A 148 -14.95 9.40 -6.01
CA ILE A 148 -16.18 8.61 -6.10
C ILE A 148 -16.16 7.51 -5.03
N PRO A 149 -17.32 6.92 -4.68
CA PRO A 149 -17.32 5.73 -3.82
C PRO A 149 -16.47 4.62 -4.46
N ILE A 150 -15.73 3.88 -3.62
CA ILE A 150 -14.99 2.70 -4.07
C ILE A 150 -16.00 1.70 -4.64
N ARG A 151 -15.95 1.50 -5.98
CA ARG A 151 -16.95 0.72 -6.70
C ARG A 151 -16.65 -0.76 -6.70
N ARG A 152 -17.59 -1.55 -6.15
CA ARG A 152 -17.69 -3.00 -6.30
C ARG A 152 -19.15 -3.29 -6.61
N ASN A 153 -19.49 -3.22 -7.90
CA ASN A 153 -20.88 -3.26 -8.38
C ASN A 153 -21.40 -4.67 -8.64
N THR A 154 -20.54 -5.69 -8.46
CA THR A 154 -20.92 -7.10 -8.64
C THR A 154 -20.19 -8.00 -7.64
N GLN A 155 -20.51 -9.29 -7.69
CA GLN A 155 -19.92 -10.31 -6.83
C GLN A 155 -19.66 -11.59 -7.62
N VAL A 156 -18.59 -12.31 -7.29
CA VAL A 156 -18.22 -13.58 -7.89
C VAL A 156 -18.11 -14.65 -6.80
N LYS A 157 -18.59 -15.85 -7.07
CA LYS A 157 -18.41 -17.00 -6.18
C LYS A 157 -17.01 -17.57 -6.34
N GLY A 158 -16.38 -17.85 -5.20
CA GLY A 158 -15.04 -18.41 -5.11
C GLY A 158 -15.00 -19.81 -4.49
N ARG A 159 -13.79 -20.28 -4.22
CA ARG A 159 -13.54 -21.57 -3.59
C ARG A 159 -14.23 -21.67 -2.23
N GLY A 160 -14.70 -22.86 -1.86
CA GLY A 160 -15.30 -23.11 -0.56
C GLY A 160 -16.56 -22.29 -0.27
N GLY A 161 -17.21 -21.72 -1.28
CA GLY A 161 -18.44 -20.95 -1.10
C GLY A 161 -18.23 -19.48 -0.72
N VAL A 162 -16.99 -18.98 -0.68
CA VAL A 162 -16.70 -17.55 -0.43
C VAL A 162 -17.28 -16.66 -1.52
N THR A 163 -17.49 -15.41 -1.19
CA THR A 163 -17.94 -14.38 -2.14
C THR A 163 -16.85 -13.32 -2.28
N TYR A 164 -16.44 -13.05 -3.51
CA TYR A 164 -15.51 -12.02 -3.88
C TYR A 164 -16.26 -10.75 -4.26
N ALA A 165 -15.89 -9.61 -3.70
CA ALA A 165 -16.30 -8.31 -4.21
C ALA A 165 -15.67 -8.11 -5.58
N ALA A 166 -16.43 -7.58 -6.54
CA ALA A 166 -15.97 -7.45 -7.91
C ALA A 166 -16.48 -6.15 -8.55
N PHE A 167 -15.79 -5.72 -9.57
CA PHE A 167 -16.17 -4.60 -10.41
C PHE A 167 -16.19 -5.02 -11.87
N LYS A 168 -17.19 -4.52 -12.58
CA LYS A 168 -17.23 -4.57 -14.04
C LYS A 168 -17.75 -3.26 -14.56
N LEU A 169 -17.00 -2.66 -15.49
CA LEU A 169 -17.43 -1.40 -16.12
C LEU A 169 -18.77 -1.62 -16.83
N GLU A 170 -19.76 -0.79 -16.51
CA GLU A 170 -21.08 -0.83 -17.09
C GLU A 170 -21.07 -0.33 -18.53
N ASP A 171 -21.82 -0.98 -19.44
CA ASP A 171 -21.93 -0.53 -20.83
C ASP A 171 -22.50 0.89 -20.95
N ASN A 172 -23.37 1.26 -20.01
CA ASN A 172 -24.00 2.57 -19.92
C ASN A 172 -23.32 3.52 -18.92
N TRP A 173 -22.03 3.34 -18.63
CA TRP A 173 -21.29 4.16 -17.64
C TRP A 173 -21.41 5.68 -17.89
N LYS A 174 -21.63 6.12 -19.14
CA LYS A 174 -21.81 7.53 -19.50
C LYS A 174 -23.12 8.13 -18.99
N ASP A 175 -24.10 7.28 -18.69
CA ASP A 175 -25.43 7.68 -18.22
C ASP A 175 -25.52 7.65 -16.68
N LEU A 176 -24.43 7.26 -16.00
CA LEU A 176 -24.40 7.26 -14.55
C LEU A 176 -24.54 8.68 -14.00
N PRO A 177 -25.26 8.85 -12.88
CA PRO A 177 -25.41 10.16 -12.27
C PRO A 177 -24.08 10.71 -11.78
N VAL A 178 -23.94 12.01 -11.79
CA VAL A 178 -22.78 12.69 -11.21
C VAL A 178 -22.71 12.40 -9.71
N GLY A 179 -21.55 11.95 -9.25
CA GLY A 179 -21.31 11.60 -7.85
C GLY A 179 -21.22 12.83 -6.91
N ALA A 180 -21.00 12.57 -5.62
CA ALA A 180 -20.98 13.60 -4.57
C ALA A 180 -19.89 14.68 -4.76
N ALA A 181 -18.78 14.36 -5.41
CA ALA A 181 -17.73 15.32 -5.74
C ALA A 181 -18.16 16.36 -6.78
N GLY A 182 -19.27 16.12 -7.49
CA GLY A 182 -19.67 16.91 -8.64
C GLY A 182 -18.79 16.62 -9.86
N LYS A 183 -18.83 17.53 -10.84
CA LYS A 183 -17.92 17.47 -11.98
C LYS A 183 -16.54 17.98 -11.54
N VAL A 184 -15.54 17.15 -11.67
CA VAL A 184 -14.13 17.45 -11.31
C VAL A 184 -13.25 17.09 -12.50
N SER A 185 -12.63 18.09 -13.11
CA SER A 185 -11.66 17.87 -14.18
C SER A 185 -10.34 17.30 -13.63
N SER A 186 -9.53 16.71 -14.50
CA SER A 186 -8.18 16.26 -14.16
C SER A 186 -7.31 17.41 -13.63
N ASP A 187 -7.43 18.61 -14.24
CA ASP A 187 -6.67 19.77 -13.77
C ASP A 187 -7.09 20.24 -12.38
N ASP A 188 -8.41 20.31 -12.09
CA ASP A 188 -8.92 20.62 -10.76
C ASP A 188 -8.45 19.58 -9.72
N TYR A 189 -8.46 18.31 -10.09
CA TYR A 189 -8.02 17.23 -9.23
C TYR A 189 -6.53 17.35 -8.88
N TRP A 190 -5.68 17.56 -9.87
CA TRP A 190 -4.25 17.73 -9.66
C TRP A 190 -3.90 19.04 -8.94
N GLU A 191 -4.67 20.10 -9.13
CA GLU A 191 -4.54 21.35 -8.34
C GLU A 191 -4.79 21.08 -6.86
N ARG A 192 -5.85 20.33 -6.52
CA ARG A 192 -6.14 19.98 -5.12
C ARG A 192 -5.02 19.17 -4.49
N ILE A 193 -4.48 18.20 -5.20
CA ILE A 193 -3.34 17.39 -4.73
C ILE A 193 -2.09 18.28 -4.54
N ALA A 194 -1.74 19.08 -5.53
CA ALA A 194 -0.56 19.94 -5.46
C ALA A 194 -0.67 20.95 -4.31
N TYR A 195 -1.81 21.59 -4.15
CA TYR A 195 -2.05 22.53 -3.05
C TYR A 195 -1.90 21.86 -1.69
N PHE A 196 -2.46 20.66 -1.51
CA PHE A 196 -2.29 19.86 -0.31
C PHE A 196 -0.82 19.56 -0.04
N LEU A 197 -0.12 18.98 -1.00
CA LEU A 197 1.27 18.56 -0.82
C LEU A 197 2.19 19.72 -0.46
N HIS A 198 2.04 20.87 -1.14
CA HIS A 198 2.84 22.07 -0.85
C HIS A 198 2.61 22.62 0.57
N LYS A 199 1.41 22.45 1.13
CA LYS A 199 1.10 22.89 2.50
C LYS A 199 1.51 21.85 3.54
N VAL A 200 1.30 20.58 3.27
CA VAL A 200 1.39 19.50 4.26
C VAL A 200 2.80 18.91 4.37
N ILE A 201 3.50 18.70 3.25
CA ILE A 201 4.80 17.99 3.27
C ILE A 201 5.89 18.74 4.04
N PRO A 202 6.00 20.07 4.00
CA PRO A 202 6.94 20.80 4.89
C PRO A 202 6.67 20.56 6.37
N VAL A 203 5.39 20.47 6.77
CA VAL A 203 4.98 20.16 8.15
C VAL A 203 5.33 18.72 8.51
N CYS A 204 5.08 17.79 7.59
CA CYS A 204 5.47 16.39 7.74
C CYS A 204 6.98 16.25 8.02
N LYS A 205 7.81 17.00 7.29
CA LYS A 205 9.26 17.05 7.52
C LYS A 205 9.60 17.63 8.90
N GLN A 206 8.94 18.70 9.33
CA GLN A 206 9.18 19.34 10.61
C GLN A 206 8.89 18.40 11.80
N TYR A 207 7.82 17.60 11.69
CA TYR A 207 7.35 16.73 12.77
C TYR A 207 7.76 15.26 12.59
N ASN A 208 8.57 14.94 11.57
CA ASN A 208 9.03 13.58 11.25
C ASN A 208 7.88 12.58 11.09
N VAL A 209 6.83 12.98 10.40
CA VAL A 209 5.66 12.16 10.08
C VAL A 209 5.53 12.04 8.56
N LYS A 210 5.44 10.82 8.04
CA LYS A 210 5.29 10.58 6.60
C LYS A 210 3.82 10.63 6.20
N MET A 211 3.55 11.21 5.03
CA MET A 211 2.22 11.19 4.42
C MET A 211 2.19 10.10 3.35
N ALA A 212 1.26 9.17 3.46
CA ALA A 212 1.15 7.98 2.62
C ALA A 212 -0.18 7.97 1.86
N ALA A 213 -0.14 8.34 0.58
CA ALA A 213 -1.32 8.38 -0.27
C ALA A 213 -1.70 6.97 -0.76
N HIS A 214 -2.96 6.58 -0.55
CA HIS A 214 -3.53 5.42 -1.21
C HIS A 214 -3.87 5.78 -2.66
N PRO A 215 -3.66 4.88 -3.65
CA PRO A 215 -4.07 5.12 -5.02
C PRO A 215 -5.58 5.40 -5.15
N TYR A 216 -5.97 6.06 -6.24
CA TYR A 216 -7.38 6.18 -6.62
C TYR A 216 -7.99 4.77 -6.79
N ASP A 217 -9.19 4.53 -6.26
CA ASP A 217 -9.79 3.19 -6.26
C ASP A 217 -11.24 3.21 -6.78
N PRO A 218 -11.56 2.50 -7.93
CA PRO A 218 -10.60 1.84 -8.82
C PRO A 218 -9.92 2.85 -9.76
N PRO A 219 -8.65 2.64 -10.11
CA PRO A 219 -7.96 3.49 -11.07
C PRO A 219 -8.32 3.12 -12.52
N GLY A 220 -7.93 3.96 -13.46
CA GLY A 220 -8.11 3.69 -14.89
C GLY A 220 -9.54 3.80 -15.40
N LEU A 221 -10.49 4.28 -14.59
CA LEU A 221 -11.86 4.53 -15.03
C LEU A 221 -11.90 5.55 -16.17
N PRO A 222 -12.87 5.45 -17.11
CA PRO A 222 -13.00 6.43 -18.19
C PRO A 222 -13.20 7.84 -17.66
N PHE A 223 -12.63 8.84 -18.32
CA PHE A 223 -12.83 10.24 -17.97
C PHE A 223 -14.32 10.61 -17.97
N GLY A 224 -14.75 11.25 -16.89
CA GLY A 224 -16.13 11.63 -16.68
C GLY A 224 -16.99 10.53 -16.03
N TYR A 225 -16.43 9.40 -15.65
CA TYR A 225 -17.15 8.39 -14.88
C TYR A 225 -17.70 9.02 -13.59
N GLU A 226 -19.04 9.02 -13.44
CA GLU A 226 -19.76 9.75 -12.36
C GLU A 226 -19.34 11.24 -12.23
N GLY A 227 -18.90 11.87 -13.31
CA GLY A 227 -18.50 13.27 -13.36
C GLY A 227 -17.08 13.57 -12.93
N ALA A 228 -16.31 12.56 -12.48
CA ALA A 228 -14.92 12.73 -12.08
C ALA A 228 -13.96 12.19 -13.15
N GLU A 229 -12.86 12.90 -13.38
CA GLU A 229 -11.77 12.41 -14.20
C GLU A 229 -10.76 11.67 -13.33
N ASN A 230 -10.16 10.62 -13.90
CA ASN A 230 -9.19 9.79 -13.20
C ASN A 230 -7.85 10.54 -13.04
N TRP A 231 -7.15 10.27 -11.94
CA TRP A 231 -5.87 10.92 -11.64
C TRP A 231 -4.66 10.27 -12.35
N ASP A 232 -4.78 9.02 -12.73
CA ASP A 232 -3.71 8.17 -13.23
C ASP A 232 -3.48 8.26 -14.75
N SER A 233 -4.01 9.33 -15.40
CA SER A 233 -3.85 9.55 -16.83
C SER A 233 -2.38 9.84 -17.21
N PRO A 234 -1.84 9.20 -18.27
CA PRO A 234 -2.51 8.21 -19.12
C PRO A 234 -2.48 6.78 -18.55
N SER A 235 -1.83 6.53 -17.44
CA SER A 235 -1.76 5.22 -16.78
C SER A 235 -1.50 5.37 -15.28
N VAL A 236 -1.79 4.31 -14.52
CA VAL A 236 -1.50 4.23 -13.06
C VAL A 236 -0.05 4.58 -12.78
N PHE A 237 0.90 4.02 -13.54
CA PHE A 237 2.32 4.28 -13.35
C PHE A 237 2.70 5.73 -13.57
N GLU A 238 2.19 6.36 -14.62
CA GLU A 238 2.44 7.78 -14.88
C GLU A 238 1.76 8.67 -13.84
N GLY A 239 0.61 8.28 -13.31
CA GLY A 239 -0.04 8.94 -12.18
C GLY A 239 0.85 8.98 -10.93
N PHE A 240 1.50 7.87 -10.56
CA PHE A 240 2.47 7.83 -9.45
C PHE A 240 3.66 8.75 -9.69
N LYS A 241 4.25 8.73 -10.89
CA LYS A 241 5.36 9.61 -11.25
C LYS A 241 4.98 11.08 -11.16
N ARG A 242 3.79 11.44 -11.67
CA ARG A 242 3.27 12.80 -11.60
C ARG A 242 3.07 13.26 -10.16
N TYR A 243 2.50 12.41 -9.31
CA TYR A 243 2.29 12.70 -7.89
C TYR A 243 3.62 12.94 -7.16
N GLU A 244 4.58 12.05 -7.35
CA GLU A 244 5.89 12.15 -6.74
C GLU A 244 6.62 13.44 -7.16
N ALA A 245 6.55 13.80 -8.44
CA ALA A 245 7.22 14.96 -9.01
C ALA A 245 6.70 16.31 -8.48
N ILE A 246 5.52 16.37 -7.85
CA ILE A 246 5.01 17.61 -7.26
C ILE A 246 5.92 18.07 -6.11
N ILE A 247 6.29 17.13 -5.22
CA ILE A 247 7.29 17.38 -4.16
C ILE A 247 8.10 16.12 -3.94
N ASP A 248 9.34 16.11 -4.37
CA ASP A 248 10.29 15.04 -4.07
C ASP A 248 10.80 15.17 -2.64
N SER A 249 10.21 14.39 -1.76
CA SER A 249 10.51 14.38 -0.33
C SER A 249 10.38 12.96 0.22
N PRO A 250 11.22 12.53 1.17
CA PRO A 250 11.05 11.25 1.86
C PRO A 250 9.80 11.19 2.76
N TYR A 251 9.16 12.33 2.98
CA TYR A 251 7.89 12.44 3.73
C TYR A 251 6.66 12.36 2.84
N ASN A 252 6.83 12.39 1.51
CA ASN A 252 5.79 12.23 0.50
C ASN A 252 5.93 10.86 -0.15
N GLY A 253 4.93 10.01 -0.02
CA GLY A 253 4.95 8.67 -0.60
C GLY A 253 3.59 8.00 -0.54
N PHE A 254 3.59 6.68 -0.56
CA PHE A 254 2.38 5.91 -0.79
C PHE A 254 2.13 4.84 0.27
N GLN A 255 0.86 4.69 0.64
CA GLN A 255 0.29 3.43 1.06
C GLN A 255 -0.02 2.66 -0.23
N LEU A 256 0.94 1.88 -0.71
CA LEU A 256 0.83 1.20 -1.99
C LEU A 256 -0.12 0.00 -1.88
N CYS A 257 -1.37 0.20 -2.30
CA CYS A 257 -2.31 -0.91 -2.44
C CYS A 257 -2.03 -1.63 -3.76
N LEU A 258 -1.48 -2.84 -3.66
CA LEU A 258 -1.14 -3.67 -4.83
C LEU A 258 -2.38 -4.05 -5.63
N GLY A 259 -3.48 -4.36 -4.93
CA GLY A 259 -4.76 -4.68 -5.56
C GLY A 259 -5.30 -3.49 -6.35
N THR A 260 -5.35 -2.30 -5.75
CA THR A 260 -5.79 -1.10 -6.43
C THR A 260 -4.90 -0.78 -7.63
N CYS A 261 -3.57 -0.90 -7.53
CA CYS A 261 -2.71 -0.74 -8.70
C CYS A 261 -3.09 -1.70 -9.83
N ALA A 262 -3.29 -2.98 -9.48
CA ALA A 262 -3.62 -4.04 -10.43
C ALA A 262 -4.97 -3.81 -11.13
N GLU A 263 -5.95 -3.23 -10.44
CA GLU A 263 -7.28 -2.90 -10.98
C GLU A 263 -7.20 -1.92 -12.17
N GLY A 264 -6.18 -1.08 -12.25
CA GLY A 264 -5.95 -0.17 -13.37
C GLY A 264 -5.02 -0.70 -14.46
N LEU A 265 -4.57 -1.95 -14.35
CA LEU A 265 -3.60 -2.54 -15.27
C LEU A 265 -4.26 -3.57 -16.19
N LYS A 266 -3.79 -3.62 -17.45
CA LYS A 266 -4.24 -4.65 -18.42
C LYS A 266 -3.64 -6.01 -18.13
N HIS A 267 -2.40 -6.05 -17.65
CA HIS A 267 -1.65 -7.26 -17.33
C HIS A 267 -1.07 -7.18 -15.91
N PRO A 268 -1.91 -7.31 -14.85
CA PRO A 268 -1.49 -7.13 -13.46
C PRO A 268 -0.26 -7.96 -13.07
N ALA A 269 -0.15 -9.19 -13.58
CA ALA A 269 0.96 -10.11 -13.27
C ALA A 269 2.35 -9.53 -13.59
N THR A 270 2.44 -8.69 -14.61
CA THR A 270 3.70 -8.10 -15.10
C THR A 270 3.81 -6.62 -14.84
N ASP A 271 2.71 -5.88 -15.03
CA ASP A 271 2.74 -4.42 -15.07
C ASP A 271 2.87 -3.79 -13.68
N VAL A 272 2.54 -4.53 -12.61
CA VAL A 272 2.71 -4.08 -11.22
C VAL A 272 4.18 -4.07 -10.78
N LEU A 273 5.01 -4.98 -11.31
CA LEU A 273 6.39 -5.15 -10.87
C LEU A 273 7.25 -3.88 -11.07
N PRO A 274 7.24 -3.22 -12.24
CA PRO A 274 8.00 -1.98 -12.44
C PRO A 274 7.49 -0.83 -11.56
N ILE A 275 6.21 -0.81 -11.16
CA ILE A 275 5.68 0.18 -10.22
C ILE A 275 6.32 -0.01 -8.84
N VAL A 276 6.29 -1.24 -8.33
CA VAL A 276 6.89 -1.59 -7.02
C VAL A 276 8.39 -1.31 -7.02
N GLN A 277 9.10 -1.70 -8.09
CA GLN A 277 10.54 -1.45 -8.24
C GLN A 277 10.84 0.06 -8.20
N TYR A 278 10.19 0.83 -9.05
CA TYR A 278 10.40 2.29 -9.17
C TYR A 278 10.16 3.03 -7.86
N LEU A 279 9.02 2.78 -7.22
CA LEU A 279 8.67 3.43 -5.96
C LEU A 279 9.54 2.95 -4.80
N GLY A 280 9.92 1.69 -4.80
CA GLY A 280 10.80 1.09 -3.80
C GLY A 280 12.22 1.66 -3.85
N GLU A 281 12.86 1.72 -5.03
CA GLU A 281 14.19 2.29 -5.24
C GLU A 281 14.28 3.76 -4.80
N ARG A 282 13.16 4.49 -4.87
CA ARG A 282 13.06 5.90 -4.49
C ARG A 282 12.63 6.11 -3.04
N GLY A 283 12.38 5.01 -2.28
CA GLY A 283 11.92 5.08 -0.88
C GLY A 283 10.53 5.69 -0.71
N LYS A 284 9.67 5.58 -1.74
CA LYS A 284 8.33 6.18 -1.76
C LYS A 284 7.23 5.24 -1.25
N ILE A 285 7.54 4.00 -0.92
CA ILE A 285 6.58 3.07 -0.30
C ILE A 285 6.70 3.22 1.21
N HIS A 286 5.63 3.68 1.86
CA HIS A 286 5.58 3.84 3.32
C HIS A 286 4.82 2.71 4.00
N GLN A 287 3.84 2.14 3.31
CA GLN A 287 3.04 0.99 3.74
C GLN A 287 2.54 0.23 2.51
N ILE A 288 2.19 -1.04 2.66
CA ILE A 288 1.61 -1.86 1.60
C ILE A 288 0.27 -2.43 2.05
N HIS A 289 -0.72 -2.34 1.19
CA HIS A 289 -1.91 -3.17 1.20
C HIS A 289 -1.71 -4.33 0.23
N MET A 290 -1.72 -5.56 0.77
CA MET A 290 -1.51 -6.77 -0.01
C MET A 290 -2.85 -7.42 -0.34
N ARG A 291 -3.49 -6.93 -1.40
CA ARG A 291 -4.69 -7.48 -2.00
C ARG A 291 -4.36 -8.04 -3.38
N ASN A 292 -4.83 -9.24 -3.70
CA ASN A 292 -4.76 -9.80 -5.04
C ASN A 292 -6.11 -9.70 -5.74
N ILE A 293 -6.08 -9.63 -7.06
CA ILE A 293 -7.26 -9.61 -7.90
C ILE A 293 -7.14 -10.65 -9.00
N ARG A 294 -8.28 -11.12 -9.49
CA ARG A 294 -8.40 -11.87 -10.75
C ARG A 294 -9.00 -10.94 -11.79
N GLY A 295 -8.42 -10.90 -12.99
CA GLY A 295 -8.77 -9.93 -14.02
C GLY A 295 -7.91 -8.66 -13.92
N GLY A 296 -8.42 -7.51 -14.32
CA GLY A 296 -7.68 -6.25 -14.34
C GLY A 296 -8.56 -5.08 -14.78
N LEU A 297 -8.02 -4.20 -15.62
CA LEU A 297 -8.69 -2.99 -16.06
C LEU A 297 -10.12 -3.27 -16.53
N TYR A 298 -11.10 -2.61 -15.90
CA TYR A 298 -12.54 -2.64 -16.18
C TYR A 298 -13.30 -3.93 -15.79
N ASP A 299 -12.60 -5.03 -15.44
CA ASP A 299 -13.29 -6.25 -15.01
C ASP A 299 -12.36 -7.03 -14.07
N PHE A 300 -12.65 -6.99 -12.76
CA PHE A 300 -11.84 -7.68 -11.76
C PHE A 300 -12.67 -8.18 -10.57
N ALA A 301 -12.12 -9.16 -9.87
CA ALA A 301 -12.64 -9.65 -8.59
C ALA A 301 -11.52 -9.64 -7.53
N GLU A 302 -11.83 -9.18 -6.32
CA GLU A 302 -10.94 -9.22 -5.15
C GLU A 302 -10.91 -10.64 -4.58
N VAL A 303 -9.81 -11.36 -4.81
CA VAL A 303 -9.69 -12.77 -4.44
C VAL A 303 -8.78 -12.95 -3.22
N TYR A 304 -8.66 -14.17 -2.72
CA TYR A 304 -7.63 -14.50 -1.76
C TYR A 304 -6.23 -14.19 -2.31
N PRO A 305 -5.24 -13.85 -1.45
CA PRO A 305 -3.91 -13.46 -1.92
C PRO A 305 -3.19 -14.52 -2.76
N ASP A 306 -3.55 -15.80 -2.62
CA ASP A 306 -2.99 -16.93 -3.35
C ASP A 306 -3.72 -17.26 -4.66
N GLU A 307 -4.80 -16.57 -5.02
CA GLU A 307 -5.65 -16.89 -6.18
C GLU A 307 -5.64 -15.86 -7.31
N GLY A 308 -4.93 -14.74 -7.16
CA GLY A 308 -4.97 -13.65 -8.13
C GLY A 308 -3.84 -13.68 -9.15
N GLU A 309 -3.82 -12.63 -9.98
CA GLU A 309 -2.87 -12.48 -11.09
C GLU A 309 -1.44 -12.19 -10.62
N MET A 310 -1.27 -11.52 -9.47
CA MET A 310 0.04 -11.09 -9.02
C MET A 310 0.79 -12.19 -8.29
N ASP A 311 2.06 -12.40 -8.67
CA ASP A 311 3.02 -13.24 -7.93
C ASP A 311 3.61 -12.45 -6.76
N PHE A 312 3.03 -12.61 -5.59
CA PHE A 312 3.48 -11.89 -4.40
C PHE A 312 4.88 -12.28 -3.93
N LEU A 313 5.37 -13.47 -4.24
CA LEU A 313 6.76 -13.81 -3.90
C LEU A 313 7.75 -12.98 -4.72
N LYS A 314 7.47 -12.74 -6.00
CA LYS A 314 8.27 -11.80 -6.82
C LYS A 314 8.25 -10.40 -6.26
N ILE A 315 7.07 -9.91 -5.84
CA ILE A 315 6.94 -8.59 -5.22
C ILE A 315 7.74 -8.52 -3.92
N MET A 316 7.67 -9.54 -3.05
CA MET A 316 8.46 -9.59 -1.80
C MET A 316 9.96 -9.58 -2.06
N ARG A 317 10.42 -10.22 -3.13
CA ARG A 317 11.85 -10.16 -3.54
C ARG A 317 12.26 -8.75 -3.92
N ILE A 318 11.43 -8.03 -4.69
CA ILE A 318 11.68 -6.62 -5.01
C ILE A 318 11.72 -5.78 -3.72
N LEU A 319 10.73 -5.92 -2.83
CA LEU A 319 10.68 -5.18 -1.56
C LEU A 319 11.90 -5.45 -0.68
N ARG A 320 12.37 -6.70 -0.61
CA ARG A 320 13.62 -7.07 0.04
C ARG A 320 14.82 -6.36 -0.59
N ASP A 321 14.93 -6.43 -1.91
CA ASP A 321 16.09 -5.92 -2.63
C ASP A 321 16.19 -4.39 -2.56
N VAL A 322 15.06 -3.68 -2.49
CA VAL A 322 15.00 -2.22 -2.23
C VAL A 322 15.02 -1.86 -0.74
N GLN A 323 15.18 -2.85 0.16
CA GLN A 323 15.24 -2.68 1.62
C GLN A 323 14.00 -1.96 2.21
N PHE A 324 12.81 -2.30 1.71
CA PHE A 324 11.56 -1.83 2.32
C PHE A 324 11.47 -2.29 3.77
N ASN A 325 11.10 -1.37 4.67
CA ASN A 325 11.06 -1.61 6.13
C ASN A 325 9.72 -1.26 6.79
N GLY A 326 8.67 -1.08 6.00
CA GLY A 326 7.34 -0.76 6.50
C GLY A 326 6.45 -1.99 6.71
N SER A 327 5.21 -1.72 7.14
CA SER A 327 4.19 -2.75 7.33
C SER A 327 3.53 -3.16 6.02
N ILE A 328 3.19 -4.43 5.94
CA ILE A 328 2.39 -5.05 4.90
C ILE A 328 1.11 -5.56 5.55
N CYS A 329 -0.03 -4.97 5.19
CA CYS A 329 -1.32 -5.31 5.76
C CYS A 329 -2.15 -6.12 4.76
N PRO A 330 -2.86 -7.19 5.17
CA PRO A 330 -3.92 -7.74 4.33
C PRO A 330 -5.00 -6.67 4.17
N ASP A 331 -5.43 -6.48 2.93
CA ASP A 331 -6.47 -5.50 2.58
C ASP A 331 -7.86 -6.18 2.55
N HIS A 332 -8.68 -5.92 1.54
CA HIS A 332 -9.97 -6.57 1.43
C HIS A 332 -9.82 -8.10 1.32
N MET A 333 -10.50 -8.81 2.19
CA MET A 333 -10.55 -10.27 2.17
C MET A 333 -11.94 -10.75 1.76
N PRO A 334 -12.06 -11.93 1.15
CA PRO A 334 -13.34 -12.54 0.76
C PRO A 334 -14.30 -12.68 1.94
N SER A 335 -15.60 -12.77 1.64
CA SER A 335 -16.65 -12.96 2.65
C SER A 335 -17.15 -14.39 2.62
N HIS A 336 -17.45 -14.96 3.81
CA HIS A 336 -18.12 -16.24 3.96
C HIS A 336 -19.17 -16.16 5.07
N PRO A 337 -20.33 -16.84 4.94
CA PRO A 337 -21.36 -16.85 5.99
C PRO A 337 -20.86 -17.32 7.36
N ASP A 338 -19.91 -18.26 7.39
CA ASP A 338 -19.34 -18.82 8.62
C ASP A 338 -18.23 -17.93 9.22
N ASP A 339 -17.85 -16.83 8.54
CA ASP A 339 -16.87 -15.86 8.99
C ASP A 339 -17.37 -14.42 8.81
N PRO A 340 -18.46 -14.03 9.51
CA PRO A 340 -19.12 -12.74 9.28
C PRO A 340 -18.23 -11.53 9.59
N GLY A 341 -17.21 -11.70 10.43
CA GLY A 341 -16.18 -10.69 10.73
C GLY A 341 -14.93 -10.77 9.87
N LYS A 342 -14.88 -11.75 8.95
CA LYS A 342 -13.70 -12.06 8.11
C LYS A 342 -12.41 -12.36 8.90
N LEU A 343 -12.52 -12.72 10.16
CA LEU A 343 -11.36 -12.93 11.03
C LEU A 343 -10.53 -14.14 10.60
N GLN A 344 -11.18 -15.22 10.10
CA GLN A 344 -10.47 -16.37 9.55
C GLN A 344 -9.75 -15.99 8.26
N ALA A 345 -10.40 -15.22 7.39
CA ALA A 345 -9.83 -14.73 6.16
C ALA A 345 -8.61 -13.82 6.43
N TYR A 346 -8.70 -12.90 7.40
CA TYR A 346 -7.56 -12.07 7.79
C TYR A 346 -6.45 -12.86 8.47
N ALA A 347 -6.78 -13.87 9.28
CA ALA A 347 -5.77 -14.77 9.85
C ALA A 347 -4.98 -15.51 8.77
N PHE A 348 -5.67 -15.98 7.71
CA PHE A 348 -5.02 -16.53 6.52
C PHE A 348 -4.09 -15.50 5.86
N GLY A 349 -4.56 -14.26 5.64
CA GLY A 349 -3.77 -13.17 5.07
C GLY A 349 -2.51 -12.89 5.87
N TYR A 350 -2.57 -12.82 7.19
CA TYR A 350 -1.42 -12.65 8.06
C TYR A 350 -0.40 -13.79 7.93
N GLY A 351 -0.89 -15.04 7.94
CA GLY A 351 -0.04 -16.21 7.77
C GLY A 351 0.65 -16.22 6.41
N TYR A 352 -0.07 -15.88 5.36
CA TYR A 352 0.46 -15.80 4.00
C TYR A 352 1.54 -14.73 3.85
N ILE A 353 1.32 -13.51 4.34
CA ILE A 353 2.32 -12.42 4.34
C ILE A 353 3.58 -12.84 5.11
N LYS A 354 3.43 -13.42 6.31
CA LYS A 354 4.57 -13.88 7.11
C LYS A 354 5.37 -14.95 6.39
N ALA A 355 4.72 -15.92 5.77
CA ALA A 355 5.38 -16.97 5.00
C ALA A 355 6.17 -16.41 3.82
N LEU A 356 5.60 -15.44 3.09
CA LEU A 356 6.27 -14.78 1.98
C LEU A 356 7.49 -13.96 2.42
N ILE A 357 7.41 -13.23 3.54
CA ILE A 357 8.54 -12.51 4.13
C ILE A 357 9.65 -13.49 4.50
N GLN A 358 9.31 -14.61 5.16
CA GLN A 358 10.27 -15.67 5.51
C GLN A 358 10.92 -16.28 4.28
N ALA A 359 10.13 -16.60 3.24
CA ALA A 359 10.63 -17.16 2.00
C ALA A 359 11.60 -16.19 1.30
N ALA A 360 11.22 -14.92 1.14
CA ALA A 360 12.07 -13.92 0.52
C ALA A 360 13.39 -13.70 1.27
N ASN A 361 13.37 -13.77 2.62
CA ASN A 361 14.57 -13.64 3.45
C ASN A 361 15.45 -14.91 3.42
N ALA A 362 14.87 -16.09 3.28
CA ALA A 362 15.62 -17.35 3.23
C ALA A 362 16.46 -17.55 1.95
N GLU A 363 16.26 -16.71 0.93
CA GLU A 363 16.99 -16.76 -0.34
C GLU A 363 18.27 -15.90 -0.34
N ILE A 364 18.71 -15.40 0.81
CA ILE A 364 19.88 -14.51 0.94
C ILE A 364 21.18 -15.29 1.11
#